data_de14f0e56047d710cc51241550f96839
#
_entry.id   de14f0e56047d710cc51241550f96839
#
_cell.length_a   1.000
_cell.length_b   1.000
_cell.length_c   1.000
_cell.angle_alpha   90.00
_cell.angle_beta   90.00
_cell.angle_gamma   90.00
#
_symmetry.space_group_name_H-M   'P 1'
#
loop_
_entity.id
_entity.type
_entity.pdbx_description
1 polymer ?
#
loop_
_entity_poly.entity_id
_entity_poly.type
_entity_poly.pdbx_seq_one_letter_code
_entity_poly.pdbx_strand_id
1 'polypeptide(L)' 'MNARQFYNLVVRMRKAQRDCDTKPSAYNKAMRTELERQVDVEIERVEKLMREEADNQQAKLL' A
#
# COMPACT_ATOMS: atom_id res chain seq x y z
N MET A 1 -6.40 8.74 0.78
CA MET A 1 -6.35 7.91 2.02
C MET A 1 -5.45 8.60 3.03
N ASN A 2 -5.90 8.74 4.28
CA ASN A 2 -5.08 9.33 5.33
C ASN A 2 -4.16 8.28 5.98
N ALA A 3 -3.27 8.72 6.87
CA ALA A 3 -2.28 7.84 7.50
C ALA A 3 -2.92 6.70 8.30
N ARG A 4 -4.03 6.99 8.99
CA ARG A 4 -4.76 5.98 9.77
C ARG A 4 -5.39 4.92 8.87
N GLN A 5 -5.99 5.36 7.77
CA GLN A 5 -6.59 4.45 6.80
C GLN A 5 -5.52 3.56 6.15
N PHE A 6 -4.37 4.13 5.82
CA PHE A 6 -3.25 3.37 5.26
C PHE A 6 -2.73 2.35 6.28
N TYR A 7 -2.56 2.76 7.53
CA TYR A 7 -2.15 1.86 8.59
C TYR A 7 -3.11 0.66 8.72
N ASN A 8 -4.42 0.95 8.74
CA ASN A 8 -5.43 -0.11 8.83
C ASN A 8 -5.37 -1.06 7.63
N LEU A 9 -5.13 -0.52 6.43
CA LEU A 9 -4.99 -1.32 5.21
C LEU A 9 -3.78 -2.26 5.30
N VAL A 10 -2.64 -1.76 5.77
CA VAL A 10 -1.42 -2.56 5.94
C VAL A 10 -1.64 -3.66 6.97
N VAL A 11 -2.31 -3.36 8.09
CA VAL A 11 -2.63 -4.35 9.11
C VAL A 11 -3.51 -5.47 8.54
N ARG A 12 -4.52 -5.12 7.74
CA ARG A 12 -5.37 -6.11 7.07
C ARG A 12 -4.58 -6.97 6.09
N MET A 13 -3.69 -6.36 5.32
CA MET A 13 -2.83 -7.08 4.39
C MET A 13 -1.94 -8.09 5.12
N ARG A 14 -1.30 -7.66 6.21
CA ARG A 14 -0.43 -8.54 7.00
C ARG A 14 -1.20 -9.70 7.60
N LYS A 15 -2.42 -9.45 8.09
CA LYS A 15 -3.29 -10.50 8.59
C LYS A 15 -3.65 -11.50 7.49
N ALA A 16 -4.01 -11.01 6.31
CA ALA A 16 -4.35 -11.86 5.17
C ALA A 16 -3.16 -12.73 4.75
N GLN A 17 -1.94 -12.18 4.79
CA GLN A 17 -0.73 -12.94 4.50
C GLN A 17 -0.53 -14.09 5.49
N ARG A 18 -0.71 -13.81 6.78
CA ARG A 18 -0.57 -14.83 7.83
C ARG A 18 -1.67 -15.90 7.73
N ASP A 19 -2.90 -15.50 7.46
CA ASP A 19 -4.02 -16.43 7.28
C ASP A 19 -3.76 -17.35 6.08
N CYS A 20 -3.24 -16.80 4.99
CA CYS A 20 -2.89 -17.58 3.80
C CYS A 20 -1.77 -18.58 4.08
N ASP A 21 -0.77 -18.18 4.88
CA ASP A 21 0.34 -19.08 5.26
C ASP A 21 -0.16 -20.22 6.14
N THR A 22 -1.13 -19.94 7.03
CA THR A 22 -1.69 -20.96 7.93
C THR A 22 -2.68 -21.87 7.22
N LYS A 23 -3.57 -21.29 6.41
CA LYS A 23 -4.59 -22.02 5.66
C LYS A 23 -4.63 -21.52 4.21
N PRO A 24 -3.79 -22.07 3.33
CA PRO A 24 -3.78 -21.65 1.92
C PRO A 24 -5.02 -22.14 1.19
N SER A 25 -6.06 -21.32 1.18
CA SER A 25 -7.29 -21.56 0.46
C SER A 25 -7.43 -20.57 -0.71
N ALA A 26 -8.30 -20.86 -1.65
CA ALA A 26 -8.56 -19.93 -2.75
C ALA A 26 -9.04 -18.57 -2.25
N TYR A 27 -9.89 -18.57 -1.22
CA TYR A 27 -10.37 -17.34 -0.59
C TYR A 27 -9.23 -16.54 0.04
N ASN A 28 -8.39 -17.20 0.85
CA ASN A 28 -7.29 -16.52 1.53
C ASN A 28 -6.26 -15.99 0.55
N LYS A 29 -5.98 -16.74 -0.53
CA LYS A 29 -5.06 -16.28 -1.58
C LYS A 29 -5.61 -15.06 -2.30
N ALA A 30 -6.91 -15.05 -2.62
CA ALA A 30 -7.56 -13.94 -3.29
C ALA A 30 -7.57 -12.68 -2.40
N MET A 31 -7.87 -12.84 -1.12
CA MET A 31 -7.86 -11.74 -0.15
C MET A 31 -6.46 -11.14 -0.01
N ARG A 32 -5.43 -11.98 0.12
CA ARG A 32 -4.05 -11.51 0.19
C ARG A 32 -3.68 -10.71 -1.05
N THR A 33 -3.93 -11.26 -2.23
CA THR A 33 -3.59 -10.61 -3.50
C THR A 33 -4.29 -9.25 -3.63
N GLU A 34 -5.57 -9.19 -3.30
CA GLU A 34 -6.32 -7.94 -3.42
C GLU A 34 -5.81 -6.88 -2.44
N LEU A 35 -5.54 -7.26 -1.19
CA LEU A 35 -5.03 -6.31 -0.19
C LEU A 35 -3.61 -5.85 -0.52
N GLU A 36 -2.75 -6.74 -1.01
CA GLU A 36 -1.42 -6.38 -1.48
C GLU A 36 -1.50 -5.38 -2.63
N ARG A 37 -2.42 -5.60 -3.58
CA ARG A 37 -2.64 -4.67 -4.70
C ARG A 37 -3.05 -3.30 -4.21
N GLN A 38 -3.98 -3.22 -3.25
CA GLN A 38 -4.44 -1.95 -2.71
C GLN A 38 -3.31 -1.18 -2.01
N VAL A 39 -2.47 -1.88 -1.27
CA VAL A 39 -1.29 -1.27 -0.63
C VAL A 39 -0.32 -0.76 -1.69
N ASP A 40 -0.03 -1.56 -2.70
CA ASP A 40 0.90 -1.17 -3.77
C ASP A 40 0.42 0.06 -4.53
N VAL A 41 -0.87 0.11 -4.86
CA VAL A 41 -1.47 1.27 -5.54
C VAL A 41 -1.31 2.54 -4.69
N GLU A 42 -1.55 2.43 -3.39
CA GLU A 42 -1.42 3.58 -2.49
C GLU A 42 0.03 4.03 -2.34
N ILE A 43 0.96 3.08 -2.26
CA ILE A 43 2.40 3.39 -2.21
C ILE A 43 2.82 4.14 -3.48
N GLU A 44 2.42 3.65 -4.65
CA GLU A 44 2.74 4.30 -5.92
C GLU A 44 2.20 5.72 -5.98
N ARG A 45 0.97 5.93 -5.50
CA ARG A 45 0.34 7.24 -5.48
C ARG A 45 1.14 8.21 -4.59
N VAL A 46 1.53 7.78 -3.41
CA VAL A 46 2.30 8.60 -2.47
C VAL A 46 3.69 8.90 -3.02
N GLU A 47 4.35 7.89 -3.59
CA GLU A 47 5.68 8.07 -4.19
C GLU A 47 5.65 9.09 -5.33
N LYS A 48 4.60 9.04 -6.15
CA LYS A 48 4.44 10.01 -7.23
C LYS A 48 4.28 11.43 -6.70
N LEU A 49 3.46 11.61 -5.67
CA LEU A 49 3.27 12.91 -5.03
C LEU A 49 4.57 13.44 -4.42
N MET A 50 5.34 12.57 -3.78
CA MET A 50 6.62 12.95 -3.19
C MET A 50 7.64 13.37 -4.24
N ARG A 51 7.66 12.70 -5.40
CA ARG A 51 8.53 13.07 -6.50
C ARG A 51 8.15 14.43 -7.09
N GLU A 52 6.87 14.67 -7.28
CA GLU A 52 6.38 15.96 -7.80
C GLU A 52 6.74 17.11 -6.84
N GLU A 53 6.60 16.89 -5.54
CA GLU A 53 6.97 17.86 -4.52
C GLU A 53 8.47 18.13 -4.52
N ALA A 54 9.30 17.10 -4.64
CA ALA A 54 10.75 17.25 -4.72
C ALA A 54 11.17 18.03 -5.96
N ASP A 55 10.56 17.76 -7.12
CA ASP A 55 10.81 18.50 -8.35
C ASP A 55 10.44 19.96 -8.21
N ASN A 56 9.31 20.26 -7.59
CA ASN A 56 8.88 21.64 -7.33
C ASN A 56 9.83 22.37 -6.40
N GLN A 57 10.35 21.70 -5.36
CA GLN A 57 11.32 22.28 -4.45
C GLN A 57 12.64 22.57 -5.14
N GLN A 58 13.12 21.69 -6.02
CA GLN A 58 14.32 21.92 -6.81
C GLN A 58 14.15 23.11 -7.76
N ALA A 59 12.99 23.23 -8.37
CA ALA A 59 12.70 24.38 -9.25
C ALA A 59 12.73 25.72 -8.47
N LYS A 60 12.30 25.71 -7.22
CA LYS A 60 12.32 26.90 -6.37
C LYS A 60 13.72 27.31 -5.92
N LEU A 61 14.65 26.39 -5.85
CA LEU A 61 16.01 26.65 -5.43
C LEU A 61 16.89 27.20 -6.55
N LEU A 62 16.43 27.07 -7.78
CA LEU A 62 17.11 27.60 -8.94
C LEU A 62 16.63 29.00 -9.26
#